data_6e06d266b5a27730843f92f78ce22bc2
#
_entry.id   6e06d266b5a27730843f92f78ce22bc2
#
_cell.length_a   1.000
_cell.length_b   1.000
_cell.length_c   1.000
_cell.angle_alpha   90.00
_cell.angle_beta   90.00
_cell.angle_gamma   90.00
#
_symmetry.space_group_name_H-M   'P 1'
#
loop_
_entity.id
_entity.type
_entity.pdbx_description
1 polymer ?
#
loop_
_entity_poly.entity_id
_entity_poly.type
_entity_poly.pdbx_seq_one_letter_code
_entity_poly.pdbx_strand_id
1 'polypeptide(L)'
;MIKILNRTLQLTLLTFLFFGGMSVQSQSTKEDLEQRRIELRQEIQKINSLRDSNKIREKSVLTEVEDLDRQIRATENLIKVTNQQANLLTRDINTNTNKIQQLRKELEKLKEDYGQMIEKSYRSKSQQSRVMFLLSSESFLQAYKRLQYMKQYANYRKKQGDQIKEGTQELQVFNSNLIKQKKEKDKLIAENRETREQLGKNSQTQKVLMKSIRQKEGQFANQIKQKQQEINAIDKQIDEIIRAAIAAANKESGSTSRDVFALTPEARALAANFASNKGKLPWPVRSGVVTMRYGTQPHPIVKSTTINSNGVRIDTDKGGKARSIFAGTVSEVQAVKGANKAVMVRHGDYITIYNNLSKVFVTKGDEVSLGQDLGEIATSSSTGKTTLHFLIYKNTDKMDPAEWILRM
;
A
#
# COMPACT_ATOMS: atom_id res chain seq x y z
N MET A 1 43.30 13.76 37.10
CA MET A 1 42.31 14.44 36.23
C MET A 1 41.86 13.62 35.01
N ILE A 2 42.69 12.74 34.44
CA ILE A 2 42.39 11.95 33.22
C ILE A 2 41.43 10.77 33.49
N LYS A 3 41.33 10.21 34.70
CA LYS A 3 40.43 9.09 35.04
C LYS A 3 38.97 9.50 35.27
N ILE A 4 38.68 10.76 35.52
CA ILE A 4 37.30 11.25 35.72
C ILE A 4 36.68 11.59 34.37
N LEU A 5 37.46 12.04 33.38
CA LEU A 5 36.99 12.39 32.06
C LEU A 5 36.53 11.15 31.24
N ASN A 6 37.16 9.99 31.45
CA ASN A 6 36.78 8.74 30.78
C ASN A 6 35.52 8.07 31.35
N ARG A 7 35.17 8.34 32.61
CA ARG A 7 33.93 7.81 33.18
C ARG A 7 32.70 8.61 32.76
N THR A 8 32.81 9.89 32.54
CA THR A 8 31.72 10.73 32.02
C THR A 8 31.44 10.47 30.54
N LEU A 9 32.49 10.19 29.75
CA LEU A 9 32.33 9.85 28.32
C LEU A 9 31.73 8.43 28.12
N GLN A 10 32.03 7.49 28.99
CA GLN A 10 31.42 6.15 28.96
C GLN A 10 29.97 6.16 29.46
N LEU A 11 29.59 7.05 30.39
CA LEU A 11 28.21 7.16 30.85
C LEU A 11 27.30 7.85 29.81
N THR A 12 27.81 8.81 29.03
CA THR A 12 27.09 9.46 27.94
C THR A 12 26.94 8.55 26.71
N LEU A 13 27.88 7.64 26.48
CA LEU A 13 27.77 6.64 25.38
C LEU A 13 26.78 5.53 25.73
N LEU A 14 26.64 5.17 27.02
CA LEU A 14 25.69 4.11 27.47
C LEU A 14 24.24 4.62 27.52
N THR A 15 24.03 5.92 27.72
CA THR A 15 22.68 6.52 27.67
C THR A 15 22.15 6.70 26.25
N PHE A 16 23.03 6.78 25.23
CA PHE A 16 22.63 6.87 23.83
C PHE A 16 22.22 5.51 23.21
N LEU A 17 22.69 4.39 23.80
CA LEU A 17 22.36 3.03 23.35
C LEU A 17 21.04 2.49 23.94
N PHE A 18 20.48 3.14 24.97
CA PHE A 18 19.23 2.69 25.59
C PHE A 18 17.96 3.38 25.04
N PHE A 19 18.12 4.39 24.15
CA PHE A 19 16.99 5.08 23.50
C PHE A 19 16.64 4.51 22.11
N GLY A 20 17.34 3.45 21.66
CA GLY A 20 17.12 2.79 20.36
C GLY A 20 16.04 1.71 20.36
N GLY A 21 15.30 1.51 21.45
CA GLY A 21 14.31 0.44 21.60
C GLY A 21 12.85 0.93 21.72
N MET A 22 12.52 2.16 21.37
CA MET A 22 11.12 2.53 21.14
C MET A 22 10.67 1.85 19.84
N SER A 23 9.87 0.81 20.00
CA SER A 23 9.04 0.26 18.93
C SER A 23 8.42 1.43 18.16
N VAL A 24 8.94 1.67 16.97
CA VAL A 24 8.27 2.49 15.96
C VAL A 24 6.97 1.76 15.65
N GLN A 25 5.97 2.03 16.44
CA GLN A 25 4.60 1.72 16.10
C GLN A 25 4.37 2.55 14.82
N SER A 26 4.42 1.86 13.68
CA SER A 26 4.28 2.43 12.35
C SER A 26 2.98 3.25 12.33
N GLN A 27 3.08 4.52 12.68
CA GLN A 27 2.05 5.48 12.30
C GLN A 27 2.11 5.53 10.78
N SER A 28 1.04 5.04 10.14
CA SER A 28 0.91 5.17 8.68
C SER A 28 1.19 6.61 8.30
N THR A 29 2.18 6.81 7.46
CA THR A 29 2.56 8.15 7.00
C THR A 29 1.43 8.74 6.15
N LYS A 30 1.45 10.05 5.94
CA LYS A 30 0.48 10.72 5.03
C LYS A 30 0.55 10.09 3.64
N GLU A 31 1.75 9.79 3.17
CA GLU A 31 2.03 9.18 1.88
C GLU A 31 1.44 7.76 1.78
N ASP A 32 1.57 6.94 2.83
CA ASP A 32 0.99 5.59 2.87
C ASP A 32 -0.53 5.61 2.76
N LEU A 33 -1.19 6.54 3.47
CA LEU A 33 -2.65 6.69 3.40
C LEU A 33 -3.11 7.22 2.04
N GLU A 34 -2.36 8.13 1.43
CA GLU A 34 -2.65 8.65 0.10
C GLU A 34 -2.50 7.56 -0.95
N GLN A 35 -1.42 6.79 -0.91
CA GLN A 35 -1.20 5.64 -1.77
C GLN A 35 -2.33 4.61 -1.61
N ARG A 36 -2.69 4.28 -0.38
CA ARG A 36 -3.79 3.34 -0.09
C ARG A 36 -5.14 3.85 -0.60
N ARG A 37 -5.40 5.14 -0.52
CA ARG A 37 -6.61 5.77 -1.07
C ARG A 37 -6.67 5.65 -2.59
N ILE A 38 -5.55 5.88 -3.27
CA ILE A 38 -5.44 5.72 -4.73
C ILE A 38 -5.72 4.26 -5.13
N GLU A 39 -5.10 3.29 -4.45
CA GLU A 39 -5.32 1.86 -4.69
C GLU A 39 -6.81 1.48 -4.52
N LEU A 40 -7.45 1.91 -3.44
CA LEU A 40 -8.87 1.63 -3.20
C LEU A 40 -9.79 2.26 -4.25
N ARG A 41 -9.47 3.45 -4.75
CA ARG A 41 -10.21 4.08 -5.87
C ARG A 41 -10.07 3.28 -7.16
N GLN A 42 -8.85 2.84 -7.47
CA GLN A 42 -8.61 1.99 -8.63
C GLN A 42 -9.35 0.65 -8.51
N GLU A 43 -9.35 0.05 -7.32
CA GLU A 43 -10.11 -1.17 -7.01
C GLU A 43 -11.62 -0.96 -7.23
N ILE A 44 -12.20 0.10 -6.67
CA ILE A 44 -13.63 0.45 -6.86
C ILE A 44 -13.94 0.68 -8.34
N GLN A 45 -13.12 1.44 -9.05
CA GLN A 45 -13.28 1.68 -10.48
C GLN A 45 -13.23 0.38 -11.27
N LYS A 46 -12.31 -0.53 -10.92
CA LYS A 46 -12.21 -1.85 -11.53
C LYS A 46 -13.45 -2.71 -11.26
N ILE A 47 -13.92 -2.76 -10.01
CA ILE A 47 -15.17 -3.45 -9.65
C ILE A 47 -16.33 -2.92 -10.47
N ASN A 48 -16.46 -1.60 -10.62
CA ASN A 48 -17.52 -0.97 -11.42
C ASN A 48 -17.41 -1.36 -12.90
N SER A 49 -16.23 -1.25 -13.51
CA SER A 49 -16.02 -1.62 -14.92
C SER A 49 -16.36 -3.08 -15.19
N LEU A 50 -15.95 -4.00 -14.31
CA LEU A 50 -16.27 -5.42 -14.40
C LEU A 50 -17.76 -5.68 -14.22
N ARG A 51 -18.42 -4.95 -13.32
CA ARG A 51 -19.87 -5.04 -13.13
C ARG A 51 -20.63 -4.55 -14.35
N ASP A 52 -20.25 -3.43 -14.94
CA ASP A 52 -20.91 -2.82 -16.08
C ASP A 52 -20.69 -3.63 -17.37
N SER A 53 -19.49 -4.15 -17.61
CA SER A 53 -19.23 -5.07 -18.73
C SER A 53 -20.05 -6.35 -18.67
N ASN A 54 -20.48 -6.73 -17.47
CA ASN A 54 -21.27 -7.94 -17.22
C ASN A 54 -22.79 -7.69 -17.20
N LYS A 55 -23.28 -6.44 -17.28
CA LYS A 55 -24.72 -6.11 -17.29
C LYS A 55 -25.49 -6.64 -18.50
N ILE A 56 -24.80 -7.03 -19.57
CA ILE A 56 -25.40 -7.42 -20.86
C ILE A 56 -26.06 -8.82 -20.83
N ARG A 57 -25.93 -9.57 -19.73
CA ARG A 57 -26.48 -10.94 -19.58
C ARG A 57 -27.34 -11.06 -18.34
N GLU A 58 -28.33 -11.94 -18.36
CA GLU A 58 -29.12 -12.29 -17.16
C GLU A 58 -28.20 -12.73 -16.02
N LYS A 59 -27.91 -11.82 -15.13
CA LYS A 59 -27.15 -12.14 -13.92
C LYS A 59 -28.05 -12.82 -12.90
N SER A 60 -27.53 -13.88 -12.29
CA SER A 60 -28.10 -14.39 -11.06
C SER A 60 -28.12 -13.25 -10.00
N VAL A 61 -29.23 -13.08 -9.30
CA VAL A 61 -29.37 -12.12 -8.18
C VAL A 61 -28.25 -12.32 -7.15
N LEU A 62 -27.80 -13.57 -6.96
CA LEU A 62 -26.67 -13.89 -6.09
C LEU A 62 -25.37 -13.22 -6.57
N THR A 63 -25.06 -13.30 -7.86
CA THR A 63 -23.86 -12.69 -8.43
C THR A 63 -23.91 -11.15 -8.31
N GLU A 64 -25.07 -10.54 -8.49
CA GLU A 64 -25.24 -9.09 -8.35
C GLU A 64 -25.02 -8.64 -6.90
N VAL A 65 -25.53 -9.38 -5.92
CA VAL A 65 -25.33 -9.08 -4.51
C VAL A 65 -23.88 -9.29 -4.09
N GLU A 66 -23.18 -10.30 -4.62
CA GLU A 66 -21.74 -10.49 -4.39
C GLU A 66 -20.92 -9.33 -4.92
N ASP A 67 -21.25 -8.83 -6.12
CA ASP A 67 -20.57 -7.68 -6.73
C ASP A 67 -20.81 -6.39 -5.91
N LEU A 68 -22.06 -6.16 -5.47
CA LEU A 68 -22.40 -5.06 -4.58
C LEU A 68 -21.71 -5.15 -3.22
N ASP A 69 -21.62 -6.33 -2.63
CA ASP A 69 -20.98 -6.55 -1.33
C ASP A 69 -19.48 -6.22 -1.40
N ARG A 70 -18.80 -6.63 -2.48
CA ARG A 70 -17.39 -6.24 -2.71
C ARG A 70 -17.24 -4.73 -2.85
N GLN A 71 -18.10 -4.09 -3.65
CA GLN A 71 -18.07 -2.65 -3.84
C GLN A 71 -18.31 -1.89 -2.53
N ILE A 72 -19.28 -2.34 -1.72
CA ILE A 72 -19.57 -1.76 -0.40
C ILE A 72 -18.35 -1.85 0.49
N ARG A 73 -17.73 -3.03 0.65
CA ARG A 73 -16.53 -3.20 1.49
C ARG A 73 -15.36 -2.34 1.03
N ALA A 74 -15.08 -2.28 -0.28
CA ALA A 74 -14.03 -1.43 -0.80
C ALA A 74 -14.31 0.06 -0.53
N THR A 75 -15.57 0.48 -0.67
CA THR A 75 -16.01 1.85 -0.40
C THR A 75 -15.93 2.20 1.11
N GLU A 76 -16.31 1.28 2.00
CA GLU A 76 -16.15 1.46 3.45
C GLU A 76 -14.68 1.62 3.84
N ASN A 77 -13.79 0.81 3.26
CA ASN A 77 -12.35 0.93 3.47
C ASN A 77 -11.82 2.28 2.94
N LEU A 78 -12.30 2.74 1.78
CA LEU A 78 -11.93 4.07 1.25
C LEU A 78 -12.36 5.19 2.21
N ILE A 79 -13.58 5.14 2.74
CA ILE A 79 -14.08 6.10 3.74
C ILE A 79 -13.20 6.08 4.98
N LYS A 80 -12.84 4.89 5.49
CA LYS A 80 -11.96 4.74 6.66
C LYS A 80 -10.59 5.40 6.43
N VAL A 81 -9.94 5.08 5.32
CA VAL A 81 -8.61 5.64 4.98
C VAL A 81 -8.68 7.15 4.76
N THR A 82 -9.73 7.64 4.07
CA THR A 82 -9.93 9.09 3.88
C THR A 82 -10.15 9.84 5.20
N ASN A 83 -10.89 9.24 6.15
CA ASN A 83 -11.05 9.80 7.50
C ASN A 83 -9.71 9.83 8.26
N GLN A 84 -8.89 8.79 8.17
CA GLN A 84 -7.56 8.76 8.79
C GLN A 84 -6.66 9.87 8.22
N GLN A 85 -6.65 10.05 6.90
CA GLN A 85 -5.90 11.12 6.24
C GLN A 85 -6.39 12.50 6.67
N ALA A 86 -7.71 12.73 6.72
CA ALA A 86 -8.29 13.99 7.18
C ALA A 86 -7.94 14.30 8.66
N ASN A 87 -7.87 13.27 9.51
CA ASN A 87 -7.48 13.42 10.91
C ASN A 87 -5.99 13.78 11.06
N LEU A 88 -5.10 13.16 10.29
CA LEU A 88 -3.68 13.54 10.26
C LEU A 88 -3.53 14.99 9.81
N LEU A 89 -4.17 15.35 8.71
CA LEU A 89 -4.14 16.72 8.20
C LEU A 89 -4.70 17.74 9.19
N THR A 90 -5.69 17.34 9.99
CA THR A 90 -6.20 18.19 11.09
C THR A 90 -5.15 18.41 12.18
N ARG A 91 -4.38 17.38 12.54
CA ARG A 91 -3.27 17.51 13.52
C ARG A 91 -2.18 18.44 12.99
N ASP A 92 -1.80 18.27 11.72
CA ASP A 92 -0.79 19.11 11.07
C ASP A 92 -1.24 20.57 11.00
N ILE A 93 -2.51 20.82 10.66
CA ILE A 93 -3.13 22.16 10.66
C ILE A 93 -3.05 22.79 12.06
N ASN A 94 -3.38 22.04 13.11
CA ASN A 94 -3.32 22.52 14.49
C ASN A 94 -1.88 22.83 14.91
N THR A 95 -0.93 21.94 14.60
CA THR A 95 0.49 22.14 14.89
C THR A 95 1.02 23.38 14.18
N ASN A 96 0.74 23.53 12.88
CA ASN A 96 1.15 24.69 12.11
C ASN A 96 0.48 25.99 12.61
N THR A 97 -0.79 25.92 13.00
CA THR A 97 -1.50 27.09 13.58
C THR A 97 -0.84 27.55 14.88
N ASN A 98 -0.50 26.61 15.77
CA ASN A 98 0.20 26.93 17.01
C ASN A 98 1.60 27.51 16.73
N LYS A 99 2.34 26.93 15.79
CA LYS A 99 3.67 27.44 15.38
C LYS A 99 3.58 28.86 14.82
N ILE A 100 2.59 29.13 13.96
CA ILE A 100 2.33 30.47 13.41
C ILE A 100 2.03 31.49 14.55
N GLN A 101 1.21 31.10 15.53
CA GLN A 101 0.91 31.97 16.67
C GLN A 101 2.16 32.29 17.51
N GLN A 102 3.00 31.26 17.75
CA GLN A 102 4.25 31.43 18.47
C GLN A 102 5.20 32.37 17.71
N LEU A 103 5.45 32.09 16.41
CA LEU A 103 6.31 32.91 15.56
C LEU A 103 5.83 34.38 15.47
N ARG A 104 4.52 34.60 15.40
CA ARG A 104 3.95 35.96 15.43
C ARG A 104 4.31 36.70 16.69
N LYS A 105 4.13 36.07 17.86
CA LYS A 105 4.48 36.66 19.16
C LYS A 105 5.99 36.95 19.27
N GLU A 106 6.82 36.02 18.88
CA GLU A 106 8.28 36.20 18.90
C GLU A 106 8.71 37.31 17.95
N LEU A 107 8.13 37.40 16.77
CA LEU A 107 8.42 38.41 15.76
C LEU A 107 7.94 39.79 16.20
N GLU A 108 6.77 39.87 16.83
CA GLU A 108 6.22 41.14 17.41
C GLU A 108 7.16 41.69 18.46
N LYS A 109 7.57 40.86 19.43
CA LYS A 109 8.52 41.24 20.46
C LYS A 109 9.88 41.68 19.86
N LEU A 110 10.40 40.91 18.90
CA LEU A 110 11.68 41.23 18.26
C LEU A 110 11.62 42.54 17.46
N LYS A 111 10.50 42.85 16.82
CA LYS A 111 10.26 44.12 16.11
C LYS A 111 10.14 45.28 17.08
N GLU A 112 9.48 45.08 18.22
CA GLU A 112 9.38 46.11 19.26
C GLU A 112 10.76 46.42 19.83
N ASP A 113 11.54 45.43 20.25
CA ASP A 113 12.90 45.57 20.76
C ASP A 113 13.80 46.29 19.74
N TYR A 114 13.70 45.88 18.45
CA TYR A 114 14.43 46.50 17.36
C TYR A 114 14.02 47.97 17.15
N GLY A 115 12.72 48.25 17.19
CA GLY A 115 12.16 49.61 17.07
C GLY A 115 12.70 50.55 18.16
N GLN A 116 12.64 50.10 19.41
CA GLN A 116 13.19 50.87 20.56
C GLN A 116 14.69 51.13 20.40
N MET A 117 15.43 50.13 19.93
CA MET A 117 16.86 50.25 19.69
C MET A 117 17.18 51.23 18.56
N ILE A 118 16.38 51.21 17.46
CA ILE A 118 16.51 52.17 16.36
C ILE A 118 16.21 53.61 16.85
N GLU A 119 15.14 53.80 17.60
CA GLU A 119 14.77 55.10 18.18
C GLU A 119 15.89 55.68 19.03
N LYS A 120 16.41 54.90 19.99
CA LYS A 120 17.56 55.29 20.82
C LYS A 120 18.80 55.64 19.97
N SER A 121 19.07 54.85 18.94
CA SER A 121 20.18 55.09 18.00
C SER A 121 19.97 56.36 17.15
N TYR A 122 18.72 56.67 16.79
CA TYR A 122 18.40 57.88 16.02
C TYR A 122 18.58 59.14 16.84
N ARG A 123 18.17 59.13 18.12
CA ARG A 123 18.40 60.27 19.06
C ARG A 123 19.89 60.56 19.27
N SER A 124 20.82 59.57 19.13
CA SER A 124 22.27 59.73 19.27
C SER A 124 23.02 59.88 17.93
N LYS A 125 22.34 60.33 16.87
CA LYS A 125 22.78 60.13 15.47
C LYS A 125 23.78 61.14 14.92
N SER A 126 24.17 62.20 15.65
CA SER A 126 25.18 63.10 15.10
C SER A 126 26.54 62.36 14.99
N GLN A 127 27.17 62.39 13.81
CA GLN A 127 28.53 61.83 13.66
C GLN A 127 29.50 62.50 14.64
N GLN A 128 29.28 63.75 14.92
CA GLN A 128 29.98 64.48 15.97
C GLN A 128 29.84 63.83 17.35
N SER A 129 28.64 63.34 17.70
CA SER A 129 28.39 62.66 18.99
C SER A 129 29.16 61.34 19.12
N ARG A 130 29.35 60.58 18.02
CA ARG A 130 30.12 59.32 18.05
C ARG A 130 31.61 59.57 18.15
N VAL A 131 32.13 60.58 17.43
CA VAL A 131 33.52 60.98 17.51
C VAL A 131 33.81 61.60 18.87
N MET A 132 32.93 62.48 19.39
CA MET A 132 33.04 63.04 20.72
C MET A 132 33.01 61.95 21.79
N PHE A 133 32.16 60.92 21.67
CA PHE A 133 32.12 59.78 22.59
C PHE A 133 33.43 59.01 22.65
N LEU A 134 34.16 58.88 21.54
CA LEU A 134 35.48 58.29 21.51
C LEU A 134 36.56 59.23 22.04
N LEU A 135 36.53 60.50 21.62
CA LEU A 135 37.54 61.49 22.03
C LEU A 135 37.39 61.96 23.49
N SER A 136 36.21 61.82 24.10
CA SER A 136 36.02 62.08 25.53
C SER A 136 36.52 60.99 26.47
N SER A 137 37.37 60.07 25.96
CA SER A 137 37.95 58.96 26.74
C SER A 137 39.19 59.47 27.52
N GLU A 138 39.28 59.06 28.77
CA GLU A 138 40.42 59.46 29.66
C GLU A 138 41.70 58.65 29.33
N SER A 139 41.59 57.55 28.60
CA SER A 139 42.73 56.72 28.18
C SER A 139 42.48 56.04 26.85
N PHE A 140 43.57 55.67 26.16
CA PHE A 140 43.53 54.89 24.92
C PHE A 140 42.79 53.58 25.10
N LEU A 141 42.98 52.89 26.20
CA LEU A 141 42.29 51.65 26.50
C LEU A 141 40.78 51.83 26.59
N GLN A 142 40.33 52.96 27.19
CA GLN A 142 38.92 53.28 27.28
C GLN A 142 38.33 53.62 25.90
N ALA A 143 39.05 54.36 25.08
CA ALA A 143 38.66 54.63 23.67
C ALA A 143 38.50 53.33 22.86
N TYR A 144 39.45 52.42 23.00
CA TYR A 144 39.41 51.10 22.33
C TYR A 144 38.20 50.26 22.79
N LYS A 145 37.91 50.22 24.10
CA LYS A 145 36.73 49.54 24.62
C LYS A 145 35.43 50.16 24.07
N ARG A 146 35.33 51.48 24.02
CA ARG A 146 34.14 52.20 23.44
C ARG A 146 33.98 51.86 21.96
N LEU A 147 35.04 51.78 21.17
CA LEU A 147 34.99 51.37 19.78
C LEU A 147 34.52 49.91 19.63
N GLN A 148 34.94 48.99 20.47
CA GLN A 148 34.51 47.60 20.48
C GLN A 148 32.99 47.53 20.82
N TYR A 149 32.50 48.26 21.79
CA TYR A 149 31.07 48.33 22.08
C TYR A 149 30.26 48.84 20.90
N MET A 150 30.74 49.87 20.18
CA MET A 150 30.05 50.37 19.01
C MET A 150 29.99 49.32 17.87
N LYS A 151 31.06 48.57 17.67
CA LYS A 151 31.10 47.46 16.69
C LYS A 151 30.14 46.33 17.11
N GLN A 152 30.17 45.93 18.39
CA GLN A 152 29.26 44.91 18.90
C GLN A 152 27.81 45.32 18.76
N TYR A 153 27.48 46.58 19.08
CA TYR A 153 26.14 47.14 18.95
C TYR A 153 25.66 47.15 17.48
N ALA A 154 26.53 47.56 16.55
CA ALA A 154 26.22 47.54 15.12
C ALA A 154 25.96 46.12 14.59
N ASN A 155 26.80 45.16 15.02
CA ASN A 155 26.63 43.76 14.67
C ASN A 155 25.36 43.17 15.27
N TYR A 156 25.03 43.49 16.50
CA TYR A 156 23.78 43.05 17.15
C TYR A 156 22.54 43.57 16.41
N ARG A 157 22.55 44.88 16.02
CA ARG A 157 21.47 45.46 15.22
C ARG A 157 21.29 44.75 13.87
N LYS A 158 22.40 44.49 13.17
CA LYS A 158 22.37 43.74 11.91
C LYS A 158 21.75 42.37 12.11
N LYS A 159 22.22 41.63 13.13
CA LYS A 159 21.70 40.30 13.49
C LYS A 159 20.21 40.31 13.78
N GLN A 160 19.70 41.31 14.57
CA GLN A 160 18.27 41.41 14.82
C GLN A 160 17.47 41.73 13.56
N GLY A 161 17.98 42.59 12.67
CA GLY A 161 17.34 42.87 11.37
C GLY A 161 17.26 41.62 10.48
N ASP A 162 18.32 40.83 10.45
CA ASP A 162 18.36 39.58 9.72
C ASP A 162 17.35 38.57 10.32
N GLN A 163 17.28 38.43 11.63
CA GLN A 163 16.32 37.58 12.34
C GLN A 163 14.86 37.99 12.04
N ILE A 164 14.55 39.29 12.01
CA ILE A 164 13.22 39.80 11.64
C ILE A 164 12.87 39.41 10.20
N LYS A 165 13.83 39.53 9.30
CA LYS A 165 13.65 39.17 7.88
C LYS A 165 13.39 37.68 7.73
N GLU A 166 14.24 36.83 8.31
CA GLU A 166 14.12 35.37 8.29
C GLU A 166 12.80 34.91 8.92
N GLY A 167 12.47 35.39 10.12
CA GLY A 167 11.22 35.02 10.78
C GLY A 167 9.97 35.49 10.02
N THR A 168 10.05 36.60 9.29
CA THR A 168 8.95 37.07 8.43
C THR A 168 8.78 36.14 7.24
N GLN A 169 9.88 35.71 6.62
CA GLN A 169 9.84 34.73 5.51
C GLN A 169 9.31 33.38 5.97
N GLU A 170 9.79 32.88 7.10
CA GLU A 170 9.32 31.64 7.71
C GLU A 170 7.80 31.69 7.98
N LEU A 171 7.32 32.79 8.56
CA LEU A 171 5.89 32.98 8.80
C LEU A 171 5.06 32.98 7.51
N GLN A 172 5.57 33.57 6.42
CA GLN A 172 4.90 33.52 5.11
C GLN A 172 4.80 32.09 4.58
N VAL A 173 5.89 31.31 4.69
CA VAL A 173 5.91 29.89 4.28
C VAL A 173 4.90 29.08 5.09
N PHE A 174 4.87 29.21 6.41
CA PHE A 174 3.89 28.51 7.25
C PHE A 174 2.45 28.90 6.93
N ASN A 175 2.16 30.18 6.69
CA ASN A 175 0.81 30.62 6.30
C ASN A 175 0.40 30.04 4.93
N SER A 176 1.32 30.03 3.94
CA SER A 176 1.06 29.43 2.63
C SER A 176 0.75 27.95 2.74
N ASN A 177 1.54 27.20 3.54
CA ASN A 177 1.34 25.78 3.79
C ASN A 177 0.01 25.51 4.50
N LEU A 178 -0.35 26.33 5.49
CA LEU A 178 -1.62 26.22 6.20
C LEU A 178 -2.83 26.37 5.27
N ILE A 179 -2.77 27.33 4.33
CA ILE A 179 -3.84 27.53 3.33
C ILE A 179 -3.97 26.30 2.44
N LYS A 180 -2.84 25.73 1.96
CA LYS A 180 -2.82 24.52 1.14
C LYS A 180 -3.42 23.33 1.89
N GLN A 181 -3.01 23.13 3.15
CA GLN A 181 -3.51 22.05 4.01
C GLN A 181 -5.03 22.16 4.27
N LYS A 182 -5.53 23.36 4.52
CA LYS A 182 -6.98 23.58 4.70
C LYS A 182 -7.75 23.22 3.43
N LYS A 183 -7.30 23.70 2.26
CA LYS A 183 -7.92 23.39 0.96
C LYS A 183 -7.91 21.88 0.67
N GLU A 184 -6.82 21.19 0.97
CA GLU A 184 -6.70 19.73 0.81
C GLU A 184 -7.70 19.02 1.74
N LYS A 185 -7.82 19.44 3.00
CA LYS A 185 -8.78 18.89 3.95
C LYS A 185 -10.23 19.06 3.49
N ASP A 186 -10.59 20.25 3.01
CA ASP A 186 -11.94 20.54 2.52
C ASP A 186 -12.28 19.66 1.32
N LYS A 187 -11.33 19.44 0.41
CA LYS A 187 -11.47 18.52 -0.72
C LYS A 187 -11.71 17.09 -0.24
N LEU A 188 -10.94 16.60 0.73
CA LEU A 188 -11.13 15.26 1.31
C LEU A 188 -12.51 15.09 1.94
N ILE A 189 -13.00 16.10 2.64
CA ILE A 189 -14.35 16.08 3.27
C ILE A 189 -15.44 16.01 2.20
N ALA A 190 -15.33 16.82 1.13
CA ALA A 190 -16.29 16.81 0.03
C ALA A 190 -16.33 15.44 -0.67
N GLU A 191 -15.17 14.89 -1.03
CA GLU A 191 -15.06 13.55 -1.63
C GLU A 191 -15.61 12.45 -0.73
N ASN A 192 -15.38 12.54 0.57
CA ASN A 192 -15.89 11.58 1.54
C ASN A 192 -17.42 11.63 1.64
N ARG A 193 -18.00 12.83 1.54
CA ARG A 193 -19.46 12.99 1.53
C ARG A 193 -20.10 12.32 0.31
N GLU A 194 -19.56 12.54 -0.88
CA GLU A 194 -20.00 11.91 -2.12
C GLU A 194 -19.88 10.37 -2.04
N THR A 195 -18.74 9.89 -1.55
CA THR A 195 -18.48 8.47 -1.36
C THR A 195 -19.49 7.82 -0.42
N ARG A 196 -19.87 8.50 0.67
CA ARG A 196 -20.89 8.02 1.62
C ARG A 196 -22.28 7.99 1.00
N GLU A 197 -22.62 8.95 0.18
CA GLU A 197 -23.92 8.96 -0.53
C GLU A 197 -24.02 7.75 -1.48
N GLN A 198 -22.94 7.48 -2.24
CA GLN A 198 -22.90 6.31 -3.13
C GLN A 198 -22.96 5.01 -2.35
N LEU A 199 -22.29 4.93 -1.20
CA LEU A 199 -22.37 3.78 -0.29
C LEU A 199 -23.81 3.55 0.17
N GLY A 200 -24.53 4.61 0.52
CA GLY A 200 -25.94 4.54 0.92
C GLY A 200 -26.83 3.96 -0.17
N LYS A 201 -26.67 4.42 -1.42
CA LYS A 201 -27.41 3.89 -2.59
C LYS A 201 -27.12 2.41 -2.81
N ASN A 202 -25.86 2.01 -2.80
CA ASN A 202 -25.44 0.61 -2.98
C ASN A 202 -25.97 -0.29 -1.85
N SER A 203 -25.89 0.16 -0.60
CA SER A 203 -26.41 -0.59 0.55
C SER A 203 -27.93 -0.78 0.48
N GLN A 204 -28.66 0.23 0.02
CA GLN A 204 -30.12 0.12 -0.15
C GLN A 204 -30.47 -0.88 -1.26
N THR A 205 -29.79 -0.83 -2.40
CA THR A 205 -29.96 -1.81 -3.48
C THR A 205 -29.65 -3.22 -2.99
N GLN A 206 -28.55 -3.39 -2.27
CA GLN A 206 -28.17 -4.68 -1.68
C GLN A 206 -29.26 -5.23 -0.75
N LYS A 207 -29.85 -4.39 0.14
CA LYS A 207 -30.92 -4.80 1.06
C LYS A 207 -32.14 -5.34 0.31
N VAL A 208 -32.54 -4.71 -0.78
CA VAL A 208 -33.68 -5.14 -1.60
C VAL A 208 -33.40 -6.51 -2.22
N LEU A 209 -32.22 -6.68 -2.84
CA LEU A 209 -31.83 -7.95 -3.46
C LEU A 209 -31.64 -9.07 -2.42
N MET A 210 -31.08 -8.76 -1.25
CA MET A 210 -30.95 -9.71 -0.14
C MET A 210 -32.29 -10.27 0.34
N LYS A 211 -33.37 -9.48 0.28
CA LYS A 211 -34.71 -9.99 0.62
C LYS A 211 -35.14 -11.11 -0.34
N SER A 212 -34.87 -10.96 -1.64
CA SER A 212 -35.17 -12.00 -2.63
C SER A 212 -34.29 -13.25 -2.48
N ILE A 213 -33.00 -13.07 -2.09
CA ILE A 213 -32.11 -14.20 -1.80
C ILE A 213 -32.60 -15.00 -0.59
N ARG A 214 -33.00 -14.33 0.49
CA ARG A 214 -33.54 -15.02 1.70
C ARG A 214 -34.75 -15.87 1.38
N GLN A 215 -35.62 -15.41 0.47
CA GLN A 215 -36.80 -16.19 0.03
C GLN A 215 -36.45 -17.45 -0.74
N LYS A 216 -35.24 -17.48 -1.37
CA LYS A 216 -34.73 -18.60 -2.19
C LYS A 216 -33.45 -19.21 -1.62
N GLU A 217 -33.18 -19.01 -0.34
CA GLU A 217 -31.89 -19.40 0.29
C GLU A 217 -31.56 -20.87 0.09
N GLY A 218 -32.54 -21.77 0.23
CA GLY A 218 -32.33 -23.21 0.00
C GLY A 218 -31.90 -23.56 -1.44
N GLN A 219 -32.44 -22.83 -2.44
CA GLN A 219 -32.04 -23.03 -3.83
C GLN A 219 -30.62 -22.55 -4.08
N PHE A 220 -30.27 -21.38 -3.56
CA PHE A 220 -28.92 -20.83 -3.69
C PHE A 220 -27.88 -21.66 -2.92
N ALA A 221 -28.19 -22.13 -1.71
CA ALA A 221 -27.34 -23.03 -0.94
C ALA A 221 -27.03 -24.33 -1.72
N ASN A 222 -28.03 -24.93 -2.35
CA ASN A 222 -27.83 -26.12 -3.19
C ASN A 222 -26.97 -25.83 -4.42
N GLN A 223 -27.16 -24.70 -5.10
CA GLN A 223 -26.32 -24.30 -6.24
C GLN A 223 -24.86 -24.09 -5.82
N ILE A 224 -24.62 -23.42 -4.68
CA ILE A 224 -23.28 -23.22 -4.12
C ILE A 224 -22.64 -24.56 -3.79
N LYS A 225 -23.38 -25.48 -3.16
CA LYS A 225 -22.89 -26.81 -2.81
C LYS A 225 -22.50 -27.62 -4.06
N GLN A 226 -23.33 -27.59 -5.11
CA GLN A 226 -23.00 -28.24 -6.39
C GLN A 226 -21.73 -27.65 -7.01
N LYS A 227 -21.63 -26.32 -7.07
CA LYS A 227 -20.41 -25.66 -7.57
C LYS A 227 -19.18 -25.99 -6.72
N GLN A 228 -19.30 -26.11 -5.41
CA GLN A 228 -18.19 -26.53 -4.55
C GLN A 228 -17.77 -27.99 -4.85
N GLN A 229 -18.70 -28.87 -5.13
CA GLN A 229 -18.39 -30.26 -5.55
C GLN A 229 -17.64 -30.28 -6.89
N GLU A 230 -18.05 -29.47 -7.87
CA GLU A 230 -17.33 -29.32 -9.14
C GLU A 230 -15.90 -28.80 -8.92
N ILE A 231 -15.74 -27.78 -8.08
CA ILE A 231 -14.43 -27.22 -7.73
C ILE A 231 -13.56 -28.30 -7.07
N ASN A 232 -14.08 -29.03 -6.10
CA ASN A 232 -13.34 -30.09 -5.40
C ASN A 232 -12.89 -31.21 -6.37
N ALA A 233 -13.72 -31.53 -7.37
CA ALA A 233 -13.35 -32.49 -8.41
C ALA A 233 -12.22 -31.98 -9.31
N ILE A 234 -12.25 -30.69 -9.67
CA ILE A 234 -11.17 -30.03 -10.42
C ILE A 234 -9.88 -30.00 -9.60
N ASP A 235 -9.95 -29.60 -8.34
CA ASP A 235 -8.78 -29.56 -7.44
C ASP A 235 -8.13 -30.94 -7.27
N LYS A 236 -8.94 -32.02 -7.16
CA LYS A 236 -8.44 -33.39 -7.11
C LYS A 236 -7.71 -33.78 -8.39
N GLN A 237 -8.23 -33.41 -9.56
CA GLN A 237 -7.54 -33.66 -10.83
C GLN A 237 -6.20 -32.87 -10.88
N ILE A 238 -6.16 -31.64 -10.41
CA ILE A 238 -4.92 -30.84 -10.32
C ILE A 238 -3.89 -31.55 -9.44
N ASP A 239 -4.30 -32.04 -8.26
CA ASP A 239 -3.42 -32.79 -7.35
C ASP A 239 -2.85 -34.07 -8.02
N GLU A 240 -3.66 -34.80 -8.80
CA GLU A 240 -3.23 -35.98 -9.56
C GLU A 240 -2.22 -35.61 -10.66
N ILE A 241 -2.45 -34.48 -11.36
CA ILE A 241 -1.55 -33.97 -12.41
C ILE A 241 -0.20 -33.57 -11.79
N ILE A 242 -0.20 -32.89 -10.64
CA ILE A 242 1.02 -32.51 -9.93
C ILE A 242 1.82 -33.76 -9.54
N ARG A 243 1.18 -34.78 -8.97
CA ARG A 243 1.85 -36.04 -8.60
C ARG A 243 2.43 -36.77 -9.83
N ALA A 244 1.71 -36.74 -10.96
CA ALA A 244 2.19 -37.30 -12.21
C ALA A 244 3.40 -36.51 -12.77
N ALA A 245 3.37 -35.17 -12.69
CA ALA A 245 4.47 -34.32 -13.11
C ALA A 245 5.72 -34.52 -12.23
N ILE A 246 5.54 -34.66 -10.89
CA ILE A 246 6.63 -35.00 -9.98
C ILE A 246 7.23 -36.35 -10.31
N ALA A 247 6.39 -37.39 -10.54
CA ALA A 247 6.86 -38.74 -10.89
C ALA A 247 7.61 -38.75 -12.21
N ALA A 248 7.13 -38.02 -13.23
CA ALA A 248 7.80 -37.92 -14.52
C ALA A 248 9.18 -37.25 -14.41
N ALA A 249 9.26 -36.09 -13.70
CA ALA A 249 10.53 -35.38 -13.49
C ALA A 249 11.53 -36.21 -12.65
N ASN A 250 11.04 -36.97 -11.68
CA ASN A 250 11.89 -37.78 -10.81
C ASN A 250 12.40 -39.05 -11.50
N LYS A 251 11.69 -39.56 -12.48
CA LYS A 251 12.14 -40.72 -13.26
C LYS A 251 13.45 -40.45 -13.99
N GLU A 252 13.64 -39.23 -14.50
CA GLU A 252 14.87 -38.80 -15.15
C GLU A 252 16.06 -38.70 -14.15
N SER A 253 15.78 -38.44 -12.90
CA SER A 253 16.81 -38.34 -11.80
C SER A 253 16.95 -39.62 -10.99
N GLY A 254 16.29 -40.74 -11.37
CA GLY A 254 16.36 -42.03 -10.69
C GLY A 254 15.59 -42.11 -9.36
N SER A 255 14.76 -41.09 -9.02
CA SER A 255 13.91 -41.07 -7.82
C SER A 255 12.53 -41.67 -8.09
N THR A 256 11.98 -42.41 -7.14
CA THR A 256 10.63 -43.03 -7.22
C THR A 256 9.55 -42.23 -6.49
N SER A 257 9.90 -41.08 -5.88
CA SER A 257 8.95 -40.24 -5.15
C SER A 257 7.89 -39.65 -6.09
N ARG A 258 6.65 -39.58 -5.62
CA ARG A 258 5.52 -38.88 -6.27
C ARG A 258 5.06 -37.65 -5.55
N ASP A 259 5.61 -37.37 -4.39
CA ASP A 259 5.18 -36.27 -3.51
C ASP A 259 6.22 -35.15 -3.40
N VAL A 260 7.50 -35.45 -3.71
CA VAL A 260 8.60 -34.49 -3.59
C VAL A 260 9.50 -34.56 -4.83
N PHE A 261 9.86 -33.41 -5.39
CA PHE A 261 10.81 -33.31 -6.49
C PHE A 261 12.24 -33.65 -6.06
N ALA A 262 12.92 -34.49 -6.81
CA ALA A 262 14.37 -34.60 -6.77
C ALA A 262 14.98 -33.38 -7.47
N LEU A 263 15.68 -32.52 -6.73
CA LEU A 263 16.20 -31.26 -7.24
C LEU A 263 17.64 -31.39 -7.73
N THR A 264 17.92 -30.96 -8.97
CA THR A 264 19.27 -30.65 -9.42
C THR A 264 19.80 -29.40 -8.68
N PRO A 265 21.11 -29.13 -8.71
CA PRO A 265 21.67 -27.89 -8.12
C PRO A 265 21.00 -26.62 -8.68
N GLU A 266 20.74 -26.56 -9.98
CA GLU A 266 20.10 -25.41 -10.67
C GLU A 266 18.66 -25.26 -10.22
N ALA A 267 17.88 -26.36 -10.15
CA ALA A 267 16.51 -26.35 -9.66
C ALA A 267 16.42 -25.94 -8.19
N ARG A 268 17.42 -26.30 -7.38
CA ARG A 268 17.53 -25.86 -5.96
C ARG A 268 17.80 -24.37 -5.86
N ALA A 269 18.69 -23.83 -6.70
CA ALA A 269 18.96 -22.40 -6.76
C ALA A 269 17.72 -21.61 -7.19
N LEU A 270 16.99 -22.12 -8.19
CA LEU A 270 15.73 -21.51 -8.66
C LEU A 270 14.66 -21.51 -7.56
N ALA A 271 14.52 -22.61 -6.82
CA ALA A 271 13.60 -22.72 -5.68
C ALA A 271 13.95 -21.72 -4.55
N ALA A 272 15.23 -21.59 -4.22
CA ALA A 272 15.70 -20.63 -3.22
C ALA A 272 15.41 -19.18 -3.65
N ASN A 273 15.63 -18.86 -4.93
CA ASN A 273 15.30 -17.54 -5.49
C ASN A 273 13.78 -17.27 -5.47
N PHE A 274 12.95 -18.25 -5.80
CA PHE A 274 11.50 -18.14 -5.70
C PHE A 274 11.08 -17.84 -4.25
N ALA A 275 11.59 -18.62 -3.29
CA ALA A 275 11.29 -18.47 -1.87
C ALA A 275 11.71 -17.11 -1.30
N SER A 276 12.86 -16.56 -1.72
CA SER A 276 13.36 -15.25 -1.26
C SER A 276 12.50 -14.07 -1.75
N ASN A 277 11.67 -14.29 -2.77
CA ASN A 277 10.73 -13.31 -3.30
C ASN A 277 9.31 -13.42 -2.72
N LYS A 278 9.12 -14.21 -1.64
CA LYS A 278 7.83 -14.29 -0.94
C LYS A 278 7.33 -12.89 -0.54
N GLY A 279 6.09 -12.57 -0.88
CA GLY A 279 5.45 -11.25 -0.63
C GLY A 279 5.84 -10.15 -1.63
N LYS A 280 6.69 -10.45 -2.62
CA LYS A 280 7.18 -9.48 -3.61
C LYS A 280 6.86 -9.85 -5.04
N LEU A 281 6.30 -11.04 -5.27
CA LEU A 281 5.98 -11.52 -6.61
C LEU A 281 4.88 -10.68 -7.25
N PRO A 282 4.94 -10.43 -8.56
CA PRO A 282 3.92 -9.65 -9.26
C PRO A 282 2.60 -10.43 -9.37
N TRP A 283 1.54 -9.70 -9.67
CA TRP A 283 0.25 -10.30 -9.97
C TRP A 283 0.28 -11.18 -11.23
N PRO A 284 -0.44 -12.33 -11.21
CA PRO A 284 -0.53 -13.23 -12.35
C PRO A 284 -1.40 -12.68 -13.50
N VAL A 285 -1.91 -11.47 -13.36
CA VAL A 285 -2.65 -10.69 -14.37
C VAL A 285 -2.19 -9.25 -14.37
N ARG A 286 -2.42 -8.49 -15.43
CA ARG A 286 -2.05 -7.06 -15.49
C ARG A 286 -2.91 -6.21 -14.57
N SER A 287 -4.20 -6.54 -14.46
CA SER A 287 -5.18 -5.83 -13.66
C SER A 287 -6.28 -6.80 -13.26
N GLY A 288 -6.73 -6.76 -12.01
CA GLY A 288 -7.79 -7.66 -11.55
C GLY A 288 -8.20 -7.37 -10.11
N VAL A 289 -9.25 -8.06 -9.67
CA VAL A 289 -9.77 -8.01 -8.30
C VAL A 289 -9.86 -9.42 -7.75
N VAL A 290 -9.35 -9.66 -6.54
CA VAL A 290 -9.48 -10.95 -5.86
C VAL A 290 -10.94 -11.13 -5.44
N THR A 291 -11.58 -12.17 -5.96
CA THR A 291 -12.99 -12.49 -5.70
C THR A 291 -13.18 -13.67 -4.75
N MET A 292 -12.15 -14.52 -4.60
CA MET A 292 -12.12 -15.61 -3.65
C MET A 292 -10.69 -15.80 -3.14
N ARG A 293 -10.53 -15.87 -1.84
CA ARG A 293 -9.24 -16.11 -1.18
C ARG A 293 -9.02 -17.60 -0.93
N TYR A 294 -7.78 -17.94 -0.63
CA TYR A 294 -7.37 -19.29 -0.21
C TYR A 294 -8.05 -19.72 1.09
N GLY A 295 -8.31 -21.01 1.23
CA GLY A 295 -8.80 -21.66 2.44
C GLY A 295 -10.32 -21.79 2.50
N THR A 296 -10.79 -22.26 3.67
CA THR A 296 -12.22 -22.43 3.95
C THR A 296 -12.79 -21.17 4.57
N GLN A 297 -13.86 -20.67 3.98
CA GLN A 297 -14.50 -19.42 4.43
C GLN A 297 -16.03 -19.51 4.28
N PRO A 298 -16.82 -18.82 5.13
CA PRO A 298 -18.26 -18.70 4.91
C PRO A 298 -18.54 -18.03 3.56
N HIS A 299 -19.57 -18.49 2.86
CA HIS A 299 -20.01 -17.78 1.65
C HIS A 299 -20.43 -16.35 2.02
N PRO A 300 -19.95 -15.31 1.31
CA PRO A 300 -20.17 -13.91 1.71
C PRO A 300 -21.65 -13.53 1.84
N ILE A 301 -22.51 -14.14 1.05
CA ILE A 301 -23.93 -13.81 0.99
C ILE A 301 -24.79 -14.87 1.67
N VAL A 302 -24.61 -16.15 1.34
CA VAL A 302 -25.36 -17.29 1.90
C VAL A 302 -24.54 -17.87 3.03
N LYS A 303 -24.61 -17.24 4.21
CA LYS A 303 -23.74 -17.58 5.38
C LYS A 303 -23.97 -18.98 5.96
N SER A 304 -25.08 -19.63 5.63
CA SER A 304 -25.35 -21.03 5.95
C SER A 304 -24.49 -22.02 5.17
N THR A 305 -23.72 -21.54 4.19
CA THR A 305 -22.88 -22.37 3.32
C THR A 305 -21.41 -21.94 3.41
N THR A 306 -20.50 -22.91 3.49
CA THR A 306 -19.06 -22.69 3.41
C THR A 306 -18.54 -22.98 2.00
N ILE A 307 -17.52 -22.25 1.60
CA ILE A 307 -16.76 -22.48 0.37
C ILE A 307 -15.31 -22.73 0.73
N ASN A 308 -14.65 -23.61 -0.07
CA ASN A 308 -13.24 -23.88 0.07
C ASN A 308 -12.52 -23.58 -1.24
N SER A 309 -11.32 -23.01 -1.16
CA SER A 309 -10.47 -22.74 -2.32
C SER A 309 -9.02 -23.09 -2.03
N ASN A 310 -8.41 -23.87 -2.91
CA ASN A 310 -6.99 -24.22 -2.85
C ASN A 310 -6.07 -23.15 -3.44
N GLY A 311 -6.62 -22.02 -3.91
CA GLY A 311 -5.91 -20.91 -4.48
C GLY A 311 -6.73 -19.63 -4.38
N VAL A 312 -6.37 -18.61 -5.17
CA VAL A 312 -7.12 -17.38 -5.29
C VAL A 312 -7.84 -17.29 -6.64
N ARG A 313 -9.02 -16.66 -6.64
CA ARG A 313 -9.72 -16.33 -7.88
C ARG A 313 -9.62 -14.83 -8.12
N ILE A 314 -9.24 -14.49 -9.35
CA ILE A 314 -8.99 -13.11 -9.75
C ILE A 314 -9.87 -12.81 -10.96
N ASP A 315 -10.83 -11.89 -10.80
CA ASP A 315 -11.63 -11.39 -11.91
C ASP A 315 -10.82 -10.31 -12.65
N THR A 316 -10.80 -10.38 -13.98
CA THR A 316 -10.07 -9.46 -14.86
C THR A 316 -10.93 -9.05 -16.04
N ASP A 317 -10.42 -8.18 -16.92
CA ASP A 317 -11.11 -7.77 -18.13
C ASP A 317 -11.27 -8.94 -19.12
N LYS A 318 -12.30 -8.86 -19.98
CA LYS A 318 -12.49 -9.80 -21.08
C LYS A 318 -11.29 -9.77 -22.02
N GLY A 319 -10.76 -10.94 -22.36
CA GLY A 319 -9.50 -11.08 -23.12
C GLY A 319 -8.25 -10.87 -22.26
N GLY A 320 -8.40 -10.77 -20.93
CA GLY A 320 -7.27 -10.71 -20.00
C GLY A 320 -6.38 -11.92 -20.11
N LYS A 321 -5.07 -11.72 -19.93
CA LYS A 321 -4.05 -12.77 -20.06
C LYS A 321 -3.46 -13.14 -18.71
N ALA A 322 -3.22 -14.44 -18.52
CA ALA A 322 -2.43 -14.94 -17.40
C ALA A 322 -0.94 -14.78 -17.73
N ARG A 323 -0.16 -14.34 -16.73
CA ARG A 323 1.28 -14.08 -16.85
C ARG A 323 2.05 -14.86 -15.81
N SER A 324 3.24 -15.36 -16.19
CA SER A 324 4.15 -15.98 -15.23
C SER A 324 4.59 -14.96 -14.15
N ILE A 325 4.45 -15.37 -12.88
CA ILE A 325 4.87 -14.55 -11.74
C ILE A 325 6.37 -14.65 -11.43
N PHE A 326 7.06 -15.63 -12.04
CA PHE A 326 8.49 -15.86 -11.87
C PHE A 326 9.05 -16.66 -13.04
N ALA A 327 10.37 -16.64 -13.22
CA ALA A 327 11.04 -17.49 -14.21
C ALA A 327 10.90 -18.98 -13.87
N GLY A 328 10.75 -19.82 -14.87
CA GLY A 328 10.60 -21.26 -14.67
C GLY A 328 10.39 -22.03 -15.96
N THR A 329 10.06 -23.31 -15.85
CA THR A 329 9.81 -24.21 -16.98
C THR A 329 8.36 -24.67 -16.95
N VAL A 330 7.66 -24.64 -18.08
CA VAL A 330 6.31 -25.19 -18.21
C VAL A 330 6.36 -26.71 -18.01
N SER A 331 5.91 -27.15 -16.85
CA SER A 331 5.91 -28.57 -16.50
C SER A 331 4.75 -29.32 -17.13
N GLU A 332 3.60 -28.67 -17.35
CA GLU A 332 2.43 -29.28 -17.92
C GLU A 332 1.46 -28.24 -18.51
N VAL A 333 0.79 -28.65 -19.60
CA VAL A 333 -0.34 -27.90 -20.19
C VAL A 333 -1.47 -28.93 -20.40
N GLN A 334 -2.53 -28.81 -19.62
CA GLN A 334 -3.63 -29.78 -19.67
C GLN A 334 -5.01 -29.10 -19.75
N ALA A 335 -5.94 -29.83 -20.42
CA ALA A 335 -7.36 -29.57 -20.30
C ALA A 335 -7.88 -30.29 -19.04
N VAL A 336 -8.40 -29.51 -18.09
CA VAL A 336 -9.01 -30.03 -16.86
C VAL A 336 -10.48 -30.38 -17.17
N LYS A 337 -10.90 -31.60 -16.90
CA LYS A 337 -12.29 -32.05 -17.16
C LYS A 337 -13.27 -31.19 -16.37
N GLY A 338 -14.26 -30.61 -17.05
CA GLY A 338 -15.21 -29.66 -16.43
C GLY A 338 -14.69 -28.25 -16.25
N ALA A 339 -13.46 -27.96 -16.69
CA ALA A 339 -12.85 -26.63 -16.70
C ALA A 339 -12.12 -26.37 -18.03
N ASN A 340 -11.63 -25.14 -18.21
CA ASN A 340 -10.79 -24.78 -19.34
C ASN A 340 -9.34 -25.31 -19.14
N LYS A 341 -8.42 -24.90 -19.99
CA LYS A 341 -7.01 -25.30 -19.91
C LYS A 341 -6.32 -24.73 -18.68
N ALA A 342 -5.30 -25.46 -18.21
CA ALA A 342 -4.40 -25.03 -17.16
C ALA A 342 -2.94 -25.09 -17.63
N VAL A 343 -2.13 -24.12 -17.24
CA VAL A 343 -0.67 -24.10 -17.41
C VAL A 343 -0.03 -24.22 -16.04
N MET A 344 0.92 -25.15 -15.91
CA MET A 344 1.72 -25.34 -14.70
C MET A 344 3.16 -24.94 -15.00
N VAL A 345 3.68 -24.00 -14.23
CA VAL A 345 5.07 -23.55 -14.32
C VAL A 345 5.83 -23.99 -13.07
N ARG A 346 6.94 -24.69 -13.29
CA ARG A 346 7.80 -25.21 -12.23
C ARG A 346 8.95 -24.23 -11.95
N HIS A 347 9.20 -23.97 -10.65
CA HIS A 347 10.26 -23.11 -10.12
C HIS A 347 11.07 -23.89 -9.07
N GLY A 348 11.76 -24.96 -9.49
CA GLY A 348 12.43 -25.91 -8.60
C GLY A 348 11.45 -26.90 -7.97
N ASP A 349 11.19 -26.81 -6.66
CA ASP A 349 10.17 -27.59 -5.94
C ASP A 349 8.84 -26.82 -5.76
N TYR A 350 8.77 -25.58 -6.29
CA TYR A 350 7.51 -24.83 -6.34
C TYR A 350 6.85 -24.98 -7.71
N ILE A 351 5.51 -24.97 -7.71
CA ILE A 351 4.68 -24.98 -8.92
C ILE A 351 3.66 -23.86 -8.81
N THR A 352 3.56 -23.05 -9.84
CA THR A 352 2.46 -22.09 -10.01
C THR A 352 1.50 -22.58 -11.08
N ILE A 353 0.20 -22.49 -10.82
CA ILE A 353 -0.84 -23.03 -11.70
C ILE A 353 -1.77 -21.89 -12.12
N TYR A 354 -1.93 -21.76 -13.42
CA TYR A 354 -2.79 -20.77 -14.07
C TYR A 354 -3.95 -21.52 -14.72
N ASN A 355 -5.05 -21.66 -14.00
CA ASN A 355 -6.21 -22.43 -14.43
C ASN A 355 -7.32 -21.52 -14.98
N ASN A 356 -8.16 -22.07 -15.85
CA ASN A 356 -9.26 -21.42 -16.56
C ASN A 356 -8.79 -20.58 -17.76
N LEU A 357 -7.92 -21.13 -18.60
CA LEU A 357 -7.44 -20.51 -19.84
C LEU A 357 -8.24 -21.02 -21.05
N SER A 358 -8.77 -20.11 -21.86
CA SER A 358 -9.44 -20.41 -23.15
C SER A 358 -8.42 -20.75 -24.24
N LYS A 359 -7.28 -20.03 -24.24
CA LYS A 359 -6.14 -20.25 -25.14
C LYS A 359 -4.86 -20.32 -24.33
N VAL A 360 -3.92 -21.15 -24.77
CA VAL A 360 -2.59 -21.28 -24.18
C VAL A 360 -1.56 -20.91 -25.23
N PHE A 361 -0.53 -20.16 -24.83
CA PHE A 361 0.52 -19.61 -25.71
C PHE A 361 1.85 -20.33 -25.55
N VAL A 362 1.93 -21.28 -24.61
CA VAL A 362 3.13 -22.05 -24.28
C VAL A 362 2.87 -23.53 -24.34
N THR A 363 3.94 -24.32 -24.50
CA THR A 363 3.90 -25.79 -24.52
C THR A 363 4.75 -26.36 -23.39
N LYS A 364 4.53 -27.65 -23.07
CA LYS A 364 5.33 -28.36 -22.08
C LYS A 364 6.81 -28.35 -22.45
N GLY A 365 7.66 -27.99 -21.51
CA GLY A 365 9.11 -27.87 -21.69
C GLY A 365 9.58 -26.44 -21.98
N ASP A 366 8.69 -25.52 -22.35
CA ASP A 366 9.07 -24.14 -22.63
C ASP A 366 9.63 -23.46 -21.35
N GLU A 367 10.73 -22.73 -21.50
CA GLU A 367 11.20 -21.81 -20.47
C GLU A 367 10.43 -20.51 -20.55
N VAL A 368 9.95 -20.04 -19.39
CA VAL A 368 9.20 -18.81 -19.28
C VAL A 368 9.88 -17.82 -18.35
N SER A 369 9.85 -16.55 -18.75
CA SER A 369 10.38 -15.44 -17.96
C SER A 369 9.29 -14.78 -17.10
N LEU A 370 9.73 -13.99 -16.12
CA LEU A 370 8.86 -13.13 -15.31
C LEU A 370 7.99 -12.22 -16.21
N GLY A 371 6.68 -12.26 -16.00
CA GLY A 371 5.73 -11.41 -16.73
C GLY A 371 5.34 -11.91 -18.12
N GLN A 372 5.88 -13.04 -18.58
CA GLN A 372 5.55 -13.62 -19.90
C GLN A 372 4.09 -14.07 -19.92
N ASP A 373 3.38 -13.76 -21.02
CA ASP A 373 1.99 -14.16 -21.23
C ASP A 373 1.92 -15.70 -21.46
N LEU A 374 1.14 -16.40 -20.65
CA LEU A 374 0.98 -17.86 -20.70
C LEU A 374 -0.28 -18.29 -21.47
N GLY A 375 -1.30 -17.46 -21.47
CA GLY A 375 -2.56 -17.77 -22.13
C GLY A 375 -3.63 -16.70 -21.90
N GLU A 376 -4.73 -16.81 -22.65
CA GLU A 376 -5.91 -15.95 -22.49
C GLU A 376 -6.88 -16.61 -21.49
N ILE A 377 -7.35 -15.82 -20.53
CA ILE A 377 -8.25 -16.29 -19.49
C ILE A 377 -9.66 -16.44 -20.06
N ALA A 378 -10.31 -17.55 -19.72
CA ALA A 378 -11.66 -17.85 -20.21
C ALA A 378 -12.72 -16.93 -19.58
N THR A 379 -13.67 -16.52 -20.40
CA THR A 379 -14.86 -15.79 -19.97
C THR A 379 -16.01 -16.78 -19.82
N SER A 380 -16.63 -16.84 -18.64
CA SER A 380 -17.78 -17.69 -18.36
C SER A 380 -18.98 -17.24 -19.23
N SER A 381 -19.59 -18.20 -19.95
CA SER A 381 -20.79 -17.92 -20.76
C SER A 381 -22.01 -17.57 -19.89
N SER A 382 -22.09 -18.12 -18.68
CA SER A 382 -23.25 -17.93 -17.78
C SER A 382 -23.17 -16.64 -16.96
N THR A 383 -21.96 -16.21 -16.53
CA THR A 383 -21.79 -15.02 -15.67
C THR A 383 -21.17 -13.83 -16.39
N GLY A 384 -20.57 -14.04 -17.58
CA GLY A 384 -19.80 -13.03 -18.28
C GLY A 384 -18.45 -12.70 -17.64
N LYS A 385 -18.10 -13.30 -16.49
CA LYS A 385 -16.85 -13.04 -15.76
C LYS A 385 -15.67 -13.73 -16.41
N THR A 386 -14.55 -13.02 -16.48
CA THR A 386 -13.24 -13.53 -16.88
C THR A 386 -12.43 -13.72 -15.62
N THR A 387 -12.30 -14.97 -15.16
CA THR A 387 -11.74 -15.28 -13.84
C THR A 387 -10.55 -16.21 -13.97
N LEU A 388 -9.37 -15.80 -13.52
CA LEU A 388 -8.21 -16.67 -13.34
C LEU A 388 -8.32 -17.39 -11.99
N HIS A 389 -8.13 -18.72 -11.97
CA HIS A 389 -7.88 -19.46 -10.75
C HIS A 389 -6.37 -19.74 -10.65
N PHE A 390 -5.74 -19.08 -9.69
CA PHE A 390 -4.29 -19.07 -9.48
C PHE A 390 -3.93 -19.80 -8.20
N LEU A 391 -2.99 -20.77 -8.29
CA LEU A 391 -2.57 -21.60 -7.18
C LEU A 391 -1.04 -21.63 -7.10
N ILE A 392 -0.54 -21.82 -5.88
CA ILE A 392 0.89 -22.06 -5.60
C ILE A 392 1.01 -23.33 -4.78
N TYR A 393 1.93 -24.20 -5.20
CA TYR A 393 2.27 -25.44 -4.48
C TYR A 393 3.76 -25.47 -4.17
N LYS A 394 4.12 -26.08 -3.05
CA LYS A 394 5.47 -26.56 -2.82
C LYS A 394 5.43 -28.07 -2.78
N ASN A 395 6.00 -28.72 -3.80
CA ASN A 395 5.76 -30.14 -4.04
C ASN A 395 4.25 -30.44 -4.18
N THR A 396 3.68 -31.18 -3.25
CA THR A 396 2.22 -31.46 -3.15
C THR A 396 1.49 -30.57 -2.13
N ASP A 397 2.21 -29.72 -1.39
CA ASP A 397 1.62 -28.87 -0.36
C ASP A 397 1.05 -27.57 -0.96
N LYS A 398 -0.20 -27.30 -0.62
CA LYS A 398 -0.93 -26.09 -1.05
C LYS A 398 -0.50 -24.89 -0.24
N MET A 399 -0.18 -23.79 -0.93
CA MET A 399 0.26 -22.54 -0.32
C MET A 399 -0.77 -21.43 -0.55
N ASP A 400 -0.93 -20.51 0.41
CA ASP A 400 -1.77 -19.33 0.20
C ASP A 400 -1.08 -18.35 -0.76
N PRO A 401 -1.61 -18.10 -1.97
CA PRO A 401 -1.00 -17.17 -2.91
C PRO A 401 -0.90 -15.73 -2.40
N ALA A 402 -1.77 -15.31 -1.47
CA ALA A 402 -1.75 -13.96 -0.92
C ALA A 402 -0.48 -13.68 -0.09
N GLU A 403 0.17 -14.70 0.44
CA GLU A 403 1.46 -14.54 1.14
C GLU A 403 2.65 -14.33 0.18
N TRP A 404 2.49 -14.65 -1.10
CA TRP A 404 3.56 -14.61 -2.11
C TRP A 404 3.50 -13.39 -3.01
N ILE A 405 2.28 -12.95 -3.34
CA ILE A 405 2.02 -11.87 -4.27
C ILE A 405 2.00 -10.52 -3.54
N LEU A 406 2.66 -9.54 -4.12
CA LEU A 406 2.74 -8.19 -3.58
C LEU A 406 1.34 -7.58 -3.42
N ARG A 407 0.96 -7.24 -2.17
CA ARG A 407 -0.29 -6.56 -1.83
C ARG A 407 -1.56 -7.22 -2.42
N MET A 408 -1.65 -8.54 -2.39
CA MET A 408 -2.83 -9.27 -2.85
C MET A 408 -3.98 -9.29 -1.83
#